data_d9758e67e63ec34d137ac2e827299b42
#
_entry.id   d9758e67e63ec34d137ac2e827299b42
#
_cell.length_a   1.000
_cell.length_b   1.000
_cell.length_c   1.000
_cell.angle_alpha   90.00
_cell.angle_beta   90.00
_cell.angle_gamma   90.00
#
_symmetry.space_group_name_H-M   'P 1'
#
loop_
_entity.id
_entity.type
_entity.pdbx_description
1 polymer ?
#
loop_
_entity_poly.entity_id
_entity_poly.type
_entity_poly.pdbx_seq_one_letter_code
_entity_poly.pdbx_strand_id
1 'polypeptide(L)'
;MVREVLSTRSWWGWGTVEGAVTGNERAALVERVAALLPGQDLTDHEPPDPVDLALPPARLRPPDSLAGCTSDDVTDRAAHAHGKAFRDVVRNLHGDLRHVPDLVVRPSTEQQVVDVLDWCGSAGVAVIPYGGGSSVVGGVEPRCTGYPGVVSLDLGRLDRVIEIDTTSRAARVQAGVFGPHLEDQLRPSGLTLRHFPQSFEFSTLGGWLATRASGHYATLTTHIDDLTESLRVVSPVGISESRRLPGSGAGPSPDRMFLGSEGTLGVITEAWMRLRDRPQHRAGASVRFADYPAAVAATRDIAQSGLHPSNCRLLDAAEAFLNAGVSAGGGVLVLAFESADHPVDASLARAVELCREHGGVVDAGPTRVSDDWRSSFLRMPYQRDALARIGMVVETFETACTWDRFEALHAAVTEAAQAAIREVCGVGVITCRFTHVYPDGPAPYFGVYAAGKWGSTVAQWDEIKAAVSEAIAAHGGTITHHHAVGRDHRPWYDRQRPEPFALALTAAKAALDPAGILNPGVLLPEPGVRGRVTW
;
A
#
# COMPACT_ATOMS: atom_id res chain seq x y z
N MET A 1 2.13 20.66 15.07
CA MET A 1 2.71 19.90 13.94
C MET A 1 1.68 19.06 13.18
N VAL A 2 0.83 18.22 13.83
CA VAL A 2 -0.20 17.42 13.11
C VAL A 2 -1.19 18.30 12.33
N ARG A 3 -1.56 19.46 12.83
CA ARG A 3 -2.43 20.41 12.12
C ARG A 3 -1.78 20.99 10.84
N GLU A 4 -0.48 21.27 10.85
CA GLU A 4 0.26 21.78 9.69
C GLU A 4 0.40 20.69 8.60
N VAL A 5 0.75 19.46 8.98
CA VAL A 5 0.89 18.35 8.02
C VAL A 5 -0.45 18.00 7.36
N LEU A 6 -1.59 18.11 8.07
CA LEU A 6 -2.92 17.86 7.49
C LEU A 6 -3.39 18.99 6.56
N SER A 7 -2.97 20.24 6.81
CA SER A 7 -3.38 21.39 6.00
C SER A 7 -2.69 21.46 4.64
N THR A 8 -1.52 20.82 4.48
CA THR A 8 -0.72 20.80 3.24
C THR A 8 -0.94 19.54 2.40
N ARG A 9 -1.71 18.54 2.87
CA ARG A 9 -1.96 17.31 2.11
C ARG A 9 -2.79 17.58 0.87
N SER A 10 -2.38 16.96 -0.23
CA SER A 10 -3.15 17.00 -1.48
C SER A 10 -4.49 16.27 -1.31
N TRP A 11 -5.59 16.94 -1.60
CA TRP A 11 -6.91 16.30 -1.57
C TRP A 11 -7.09 15.30 -2.72
N TRP A 12 -6.52 15.60 -3.89
CA TRP A 12 -6.77 14.86 -5.13
C TRP A 12 -5.71 13.80 -5.44
N GLY A 13 -4.44 14.07 -5.11
CA GLY A 13 -3.28 13.26 -5.47
C GLY A 13 -2.49 12.81 -4.24
N TRP A 14 -1.29 12.33 -4.50
CA TRP A 14 -0.36 11.83 -3.50
C TRP A 14 0.31 12.94 -2.70
N GLY A 15 0.54 12.69 -1.42
CA GLY A 15 1.42 13.47 -0.57
C GLY A 15 0.93 14.87 -0.25
N THR A 16 1.79 15.86 -0.38
CA THR A 16 1.51 17.27 -0.09
C THR A 16 1.47 18.10 -1.36
N VAL A 17 0.82 19.26 -1.28
CA VAL A 17 0.75 20.22 -2.40
C VAL A 17 2.14 20.68 -2.80
N GLU A 18 3.01 20.96 -1.81
CA GLU A 18 4.39 21.41 -2.03
C GLU A 18 5.28 20.31 -2.62
N GLY A 19 4.96 19.05 -2.34
CA GLY A 19 5.66 17.88 -2.87
C GLY A 19 5.31 17.56 -4.33
N ALA A 20 4.28 18.17 -4.91
CA ALA A 20 3.85 17.88 -6.27
C ALA A 20 4.96 18.12 -7.30
N VAL A 21 4.93 17.35 -8.40
CA VAL A 21 5.85 17.55 -9.53
C VAL A 21 5.47 18.82 -10.27
N THR A 22 6.34 19.85 -10.21
CA THR A 22 6.09 21.18 -10.78
C THR A 22 7.30 21.72 -11.53
N GLY A 23 7.14 22.85 -12.22
CA GLY A 23 8.25 23.60 -12.83
C GLY A 23 9.11 22.75 -13.77
N ASN A 24 10.42 22.80 -13.59
CA ASN A 24 11.40 22.13 -14.45
C ASN A 24 11.30 20.58 -14.38
N GLU A 25 10.95 20.03 -13.21
CA GLU A 25 10.76 18.57 -13.06
C GLU A 25 9.62 18.08 -13.94
N ARG A 26 8.50 18.81 -13.94
CA ARG A 26 7.35 18.49 -14.80
C ARG A 26 7.69 18.66 -16.27
N ALA A 27 8.34 19.74 -16.67
CA ALA A 27 8.75 19.98 -18.03
C ALA A 27 9.64 18.84 -18.57
N ALA A 28 10.62 18.41 -17.79
CA ALA A 28 11.50 17.29 -18.15
C ALA A 28 10.75 15.96 -18.23
N LEU A 29 9.73 15.74 -17.40
CA LEU A 29 8.88 14.55 -17.46
C LEU A 29 8.06 14.54 -18.75
N VAL A 30 7.39 15.64 -19.09
CA VAL A 30 6.61 15.80 -20.32
C VAL A 30 7.48 15.63 -21.55
N GLU A 31 8.68 16.22 -21.60
CA GLU A 31 9.64 16.07 -22.70
C GLU A 31 10.04 14.60 -22.92
N ARG A 32 10.32 13.87 -21.83
CA ARG A 32 10.63 12.43 -21.91
C ARG A 32 9.45 11.63 -22.48
N VAL A 33 8.22 11.91 -22.02
CA VAL A 33 7.03 11.22 -22.54
C VAL A 33 6.81 11.56 -24.01
N ALA A 34 6.95 12.83 -24.41
CA ALA A 34 6.82 13.26 -25.80
C ALA A 34 7.85 12.57 -26.74
N ALA A 35 9.08 12.38 -26.23
CA ALA A 35 10.13 11.66 -26.98
C ALA A 35 9.81 10.16 -27.15
N LEU A 36 9.20 9.53 -26.14
CA LEU A 36 8.84 8.11 -26.17
C LEU A 36 7.53 7.84 -26.91
N LEU A 37 6.61 8.80 -26.91
CA LEU A 37 5.26 8.70 -27.48
C LEU A 37 4.97 9.89 -28.42
N PRO A 38 5.63 9.96 -29.60
CA PRO A 38 5.41 11.06 -30.54
C PRO A 38 3.96 11.12 -31.01
N GLY A 39 3.36 12.30 -30.90
CA GLY A 39 1.96 12.55 -31.30
C GLY A 39 0.91 12.27 -30.22
N GLN A 40 1.30 11.84 -29.02
CA GLN A 40 0.40 11.74 -27.87
C GLN A 40 -0.05 13.14 -27.44
N ASP A 41 -1.34 13.31 -27.15
CA ASP A 41 -1.86 14.50 -26.50
C ASP A 41 -1.39 14.51 -25.03
N LEU A 42 -0.55 15.48 -24.69
CA LEU A 42 0.03 15.66 -23.35
C LEU A 42 -0.47 16.96 -22.70
N THR A 43 -1.70 17.37 -23.05
CA THR A 43 -2.35 18.52 -22.39
C THR A 43 -2.39 18.29 -20.88
N ASP A 44 -1.93 19.27 -20.12
CA ASP A 44 -1.92 19.21 -18.67
C ASP A 44 -3.30 19.58 -18.10
N HIS A 45 -3.83 18.74 -17.22
CA HIS A 45 -5.14 18.91 -16.58
C HIS A 45 -4.95 19.24 -15.10
N GLU A 46 -5.27 20.47 -14.73
CA GLU A 46 -5.20 20.92 -13.33
C GLU A 46 -6.35 20.29 -12.52
N PRO A 47 -6.09 19.90 -11.26
CA PRO A 47 -7.14 19.45 -10.38
C PRO A 47 -8.10 20.61 -10.06
N PRO A 48 -9.42 20.36 -10.00
CA PRO A 48 -10.38 21.39 -9.58
C PRO A 48 -10.18 21.75 -8.10
N ASP A 49 -10.59 22.97 -7.73
CA ASP A 49 -10.68 23.33 -6.31
C ASP A 49 -11.89 22.60 -5.68
N PRO A 50 -11.74 21.92 -4.54
CA PRO A 50 -12.83 21.22 -3.87
C PRO A 50 -14.05 22.10 -3.57
N VAL A 51 -13.82 23.39 -3.30
CA VAL A 51 -14.91 24.34 -2.99
C VAL A 51 -15.80 24.66 -4.19
N ASP A 52 -15.28 24.45 -5.42
CA ASP A 52 -16.01 24.64 -6.66
C ASP A 52 -16.78 23.37 -7.08
N LEU A 53 -16.59 22.26 -6.36
CA LEU A 53 -17.27 21.00 -6.65
C LEU A 53 -18.65 20.95 -5.98
N ALA A 54 -19.66 20.58 -6.73
CA ALA A 54 -21.02 20.41 -6.22
C ALA A 54 -21.16 19.08 -5.45
N LEU A 55 -20.60 19.02 -4.23
CA LEU A 55 -20.75 17.83 -3.39
C LEU A 55 -22.21 17.65 -2.94
N PRO A 56 -22.68 16.39 -2.80
CA PRO A 56 -23.96 16.13 -2.15
C PRO A 56 -23.96 16.73 -0.73
N PRO A 57 -25.09 17.33 -0.28
CA PRO A 57 -25.17 17.86 1.08
C PRO A 57 -24.96 16.76 2.12
N ALA A 58 -24.36 17.10 3.26
CA ALA A 58 -24.23 16.19 4.38
C ALA A 58 -25.63 15.85 4.94
N ARG A 59 -25.92 14.56 5.09
CA ARG A 59 -27.23 14.04 5.53
C ARG A 59 -27.30 13.79 7.03
N LEU A 60 -26.14 13.75 7.70
CA LEU A 60 -26.00 13.38 9.10
C LEU A 60 -25.79 14.60 9.99
N ARG A 61 -26.23 14.47 11.24
CA ARG A 61 -25.89 15.38 12.34
C ARG A 61 -25.27 14.56 13.47
N PRO A 62 -24.04 14.87 13.92
CA PRO A 62 -23.42 14.14 15.00
C PRO A 62 -24.12 14.46 16.34
N PRO A 63 -24.04 13.57 17.33
CA PRO A 63 -24.37 13.89 18.71
C PRO A 63 -23.51 15.04 19.24
N ASP A 64 -24.05 15.82 20.20
CA ASP A 64 -23.31 16.95 20.79
C ASP A 64 -21.96 16.55 21.38
N SER A 65 -21.86 15.34 21.94
CA SER A 65 -20.61 14.77 22.49
C SER A 65 -19.51 14.59 21.45
N LEU A 66 -19.86 14.45 20.17
CA LEU A 66 -18.93 14.25 19.04
C LEU A 66 -18.75 15.53 18.19
N ALA A 67 -19.52 16.56 18.41
CA ALA A 67 -19.48 17.79 17.60
C ALA A 67 -18.06 18.40 17.55
N GLY A 68 -17.31 18.37 18.65
CA GLY A 68 -15.95 18.93 18.73
C GLY A 68 -14.88 18.18 17.95
N CYS A 69 -15.15 16.95 17.48
CA CYS A 69 -14.24 16.15 16.67
C CYS A 69 -14.79 15.85 15.26
N THR A 70 -15.90 16.44 14.87
CA THR A 70 -16.58 16.20 13.58
C THR A 70 -16.46 17.41 12.66
N SER A 71 -16.32 17.14 11.35
CA SER A 71 -16.32 18.14 10.28
C SER A 71 -17.24 17.71 9.15
N ASP A 72 -18.01 18.66 8.60
CA ASP A 72 -18.78 18.55 7.37
C ASP A 72 -18.24 19.48 6.26
N ASP A 73 -17.06 20.02 6.48
CA ASP A 73 -16.36 20.89 5.52
C ASP A 73 -16.15 20.21 4.17
N VAL A 74 -16.37 20.97 3.09
CA VAL A 74 -16.31 20.46 1.71
C VAL A 74 -14.94 19.87 1.38
N THR A 75 -13.87 20.56 1.77
CA THR A 75 -12.49 20.12 1.49
C THR A 75 -12.16 18.86 2.27
N ASP A 76 -12.57 18.78 3.54
CA ASP A 76 -12.41 17.59 4.36
C ASP A 76 -13.13 16.38 3.76
N ARG A 77 -14.38 16.55 3.35
CA ARG A 77 -15.16 15.48 2.75
C ARG A 77 -14.59 15.04 1.40
N ALA A 78 -14.14 15.98 0.57
CA ALA A 78 -13.46 15.68 -0.70
C ALA A 78 -12.17 14.87 -0.48
N ALA A 79 -11.35 15.27 0.50
CA ALA A 79 -10.10 14.59 0.84
C ALA A 79 -10.29 13.15 1.37
N HIS A 80 -11.49 12.82 1.87
CA HIS A 80 -11.85 11.50 2.37
C HIS A 80 -12.77 10.70 1.43
N ALA A 81 -12.97 11.19 0.19
CA ALA A 81 -13.81 10.51 -0.80
C ALA A 81 -13.13 9.29 -1.43
N HIS A 82 -11.83 9.37 -1.62
CA HIS A 82 -11.06 8.36 -2.34
C HIS A 82 -9.77 7.98 -1.61
N GLY A 83 -9.22 6.82 -1.99
CA GLY A 83 -7.82 6.48 -1.72
C GLY A 83 -6.87 7.17 -2.71
N LYS A 84 -5.80 6.45 -3.06
CA LYS A 84 -4.76 6.95 -3.97
C LYS A 84 -4.44 5.92 -5.08
N ALA A 85 -5.42 5.08 -5.48
CA ALA A 85 -5.33 4.32 -6.71
C ALA A 85 -5.20 5.26 -7.91
N PHE A 86 -4.61 4.81 -9.00
CA PHE A 86 -4.55 5.62 -10.23
C PHE A 86 -5.94 6.12 -10.64
N ARG A 87 -6.94 5.24 -10.65
CA ARG A 87 -8.33 5.60 -10.97
C ARG A 87 -8.92 6.63 -10.01
N ASP A 88 -8.53 6.60 -8.71
CA ASP A 88 -9.00 7.57 -7.71
C ASP A 88 -8.44 8.96 -8.02
N VAL A 89 -7.14 9.02 -8.36
CA VAL A 89 -6.46 10.25 -8.78
C VAL A 89 -7.10 10.83 -10.04
N VAL A 90 -7.36 9.99 -11.06
CA VAL A 90 -8.01 10.44 -12.30
C VAL A 90 -9.44 10.92 -12.05
N ARG A 91 -10.21 10.22 -11.19
CA ARG A 91 -11.56 10.65 -10.83
C ARG A 91 -11.56 11.99 -10.10
N ASN A 92 -10.59 12.21 -9.22
CA ASN A 92 -10.40 13.50 -8.55
C ASN A 92 -10.06 14.61 -9.56
N LEU A 93 -9.21 14.35 -10.55
CA LEU A 93 -8.90 15.29 -11.63
C LEU A 93 -10.13 15.65 -12.48
N HIS A 94 -11.07 14.73 -12.63
CA HIS A 94 -12.35 14.97 -13.30
C HIS A 94 -13.43 15.57 -12.39
N GLY A 95 -13.14 15.80 -11.11
CA GLY A 95 -14.14 16.24 -10.12
C GLY A 95 -15.23 15.20 -9.84
N ASP A 96 -14.99 13.92 -10.14
CA ASP A 96 -15.95 12.83 -9.86
C ASP A 96 -15.92 12.42 -8.39
N LEU A 97 -16.69 13.13 -7.57
CA LEU A 97 -16.86 12.89 -6.14
C LEU A 97 -18.29 12.41 -5.82
N ARG A 98 -18.81 11.46 -6.60
CA ARG A 98 -20.17 10.91 -6.38
C ARG A 98 -20.34 10.22 -5.04
N HIS A 99 -19.27 9.67 -4.48
CA HIS A 99 -19.24 9.02 -3.19
C HIS A 99 -18.33 9.79 -2.24
N VAL A 100 -18.92 10.65 -1.42
CA VAL A 100 -18.22 11.37 -0.36
C VAL A 100 -18.81 11.02 0.99
N PRO A 101 -18.03 11.02 2.07
CA PRO A 101 -18.60 10.86 3.40
C PRO A 101 -19.50 12.03 3.74
N ASP A 102 -20.54 11.81 4.53
CA ASP A 102 -21.36 12.88 5.08
C ASP A 102 -20.58 13.70 6.11
N LEU A 103 -19.81 13.00 6.94
CA LEU A 103 -19.01 13.58 8.01
C LEU A 103 -17.62 12.93 8.07
N VAL A 104 -16.62 13.72 8.44
CA VAL A 104 -15.29 13.27 8.85
C VAL A 104 -15.19 13.43 10.37
N VAL A 105 -14.95 12.33 11.08
CA VAL A 105 -14.80 12.32 12.54
C VAL A 105 -13.37 11.99 12.91
N ARG A 106 -12.74 12.86 13.72
CA ARG A 106 -11.33 12.74 14.15
C ARG A 106 -11.24 12.57 15.66
N PRO A 107 -11.42 11.34 16.19
CA PRO A 107 -11.32 11.08 17.61
C PRO A 107 -9.90 11.34 18.12
N SER A 108 -9.79 11.91 19.31
CA SER A 108 -8.55 12.10 20.05
C SER A 108 -8.35 11.09 21.19
N THR A 109 -9.38 10.30 21.47
CA THR A 109 -9.38 9.23 22.50
C THR A 109 -10.07 7.98 21.95
N GLU A 110 -9.70 6.82 22.50
CA GLU A 110 -10.38 5.56 22.17
C GLU A 110 -11.86 5.59 22.55
N GLN A 111 -12.22 6.26 23.66
CA GLN A 111 -13.63 6.38 24.04
C GLN A 111 -14.46 7.08 22.95
N GLN A 112 -13.91 8.10 22.29
CA GLN A 112 -14.60 8.73 21.15
C GLN A 112 -14.78 7.78 19.97
N VAL A 113 -13.86 6.81 19.76
CA VAL A 113 -14.06 5.76 18.76
C VAL A 113 -15.24 4.86 19.15
N VAL A 114 -15.34 4.46 20.41
CA VAL A 114 -16.49 3.70 20.94
C VAL A 114 -17.78 4.49 20.74
N ASP A 115 -17.81 5.77 21.13
CA ASP A 115 -18.99 6.63 21.02
C ASP A 115 -19.47 6.78 19.56
N VAL A 116 -18.52 6.86 18.61
CA VAL A 116 -18.85 6.90 17.16
C VAL A 116 -19.47 5.57 16.71
N LEU A 117 -18.91 4.43 17.11
CA LEU A 117 -19.44 3.13 16.71
C LEU A 117 -20.83 2.86 17.32
N ASP A 118 -21.05 3.27 18.57
CA ASP A 118 -22.34 3.15 19.25
C ASP A 118 -23.41 4.01 18.57
N TRP A 119 -23.07 5.28 18.26
CA TRP A 119 -23.97 6.17 17.53
C TRP A 119 -24.29 5.60 16.14
N CYS A 120 -23.25 5.26 15.36
CA CYS A 120 -23.43 4.77 14.00
C CYS A 120 -24.17 3.42 13.96
N GLY A 121 -23.88 2.52 14.91
CA GLY A 121 -24.57 1.24 15.06
C GLY A 121 -26.06 1.40 15.33
N SER A 122 -26.41 2.34 16.22
CA SER A 122 -27.80 2.65 16.57
C SER A 122 -28.57 3.31 15.42
N ALA A 123 -27.88 4.14 14.62
CA ALA A 123 -28.47 4.89 13.51
C ALA A 123 -28.38 4.16 12.16
N GLY A 124 -27.71 3.00 12.09
CA GLY A 124 -27.46 2.26 10.86
C GLY A 124 -26.54 3.00 9.87
N VAL A 125 -25.67 3.87 10.36
CA VAL A 125 -24.76 4.71 9.57
C VAL A 125 -23.48 3.93 9.28
N ALA A 126 -23.03 3.93 8.03
CA ALA A 126 -21.78 3.27 7.66
C ALA A 126 -20.56 4.03 8.19
N VAL A 127 -19.54 3.29 8.64
CA VAL A 127 -18.27 3.84 9.15
C VAL A 127 -17.12 3.30 8.31
N ILE A 128 -16.34 4.21 7.75
CA ILE A 128 -15.13 3.89 7.00
C ILE A 128 -13.92 4.25 7.87
N PRO A 129 -13.22 3.28 8.49
CA PRO A 129 -11.98 3.56 9.20
C PRO A 129 -10.94 4.14 8.25
N TYR A 130 -10.30 5.23 8.65
CA TYR A 130 -9.40 5.98 7.80
C TYR A 130 -8.11 6.31 8.57
N GLY A 131 -6.97 6.04 7.97
CA GLY A 131 -5.66 6.41 8.49
C GLY A 131 -5.03 7.49 7.63
N GLY A 132 -4.07 7.10 6.79
CA GLY A 132 -3.44 8.02 5.84
C GLY A 132 -4.19 8.19 4.51
N GLY A 133 -5.24 7.44 4.24
CA GLY A 133 -5.95 7.48 2.96
C GLY A 133 -5.13 6.99 1.77
N SER A 134 -4.05 6.25 2.01
CA SER A 134 -3.10 5.78 0.99
C SER A 134 -3.52 4.50 0.27
N SER A 135 -4.72 3.98 0.52
CA SER A 135 -5.25 2.80 -0.17
C SER A 135 -5.21 2.97 -1.69
N VAL A 136 -4.74 1.94 -2.39
CA VAL A 136 -4.67 1.89 -3.86
C VAL A 136 -5.64 0.86 -4.46
N VAL A 137 -6.61 0.39 -3.65
CA VAL A 137 -7.56 -0.67 -4.01
C VAL A 137 -9.01 -0.33 -3.65
N GLY A 138 -9.32 0.96 -3.47
CA GLY A 138 -10.66 1.42 -3.08
C GLY A 138 -11.06 1.04 -1.64
N GLY A 139 -10.09 0.78 -0.75
CA GLY A 139 -10.35 0.32 0.62
C GLY A 139 -10.96 1.36 1.55
N VAL A 140 -10.89 2.65 1.21
CA VAL A 140 -11.43 3.77 2.01
C VAL A 140 -12.51 4.55 1.28
N GLU A 141 -12.96 4.10 0.10
CA GLU A 141 -13.99 4.79 -0.66
C GLU A 141 -15.38 4.55 -0.06
N PRO A 142 -16.17 5.61 0.26
CA PRO A 142 -17.44 5.51 0.96
C PRO A 142 -18.61 5.13 0.04
N ARG A 143 -18.49 4.04 -0.72
CA ARG A 143 -19.58 3.48 -1.54
C ARG A 143 -20.54 2.69 -0.65
N CYS A 144 -21.46 3.36 0.02
CA CYS A 144 -22.37 2.74 0.97
C CYS A 144 -23.82 2.99 0.56
N THR A 145 -24.26 2.33 -0.51
CA THR A 145 -25.65 2.40 -0.98
C THR A 145 -26.58 1.72 0.03
N GLY A 146 -27.68 2.35 0.38
CA GLY A 146 -28.67 1.81 1.32
C GLY A 146 -28.43 2.20 2.78
N TYR A 147 -27.35 2.91 3.10
CA TYR A 147 -27.13 3.49 4.43
C TYR A 147 -27.71 4.92 4.50
N PRO A 148 -28.26 5.33 5.67
CA PRO A 148 -28.73 6.71 5.88
C PRO A 148 -27.65 7.76 5.67
N GLY A 149 -26.40 7.39 5.92
CA GLY A 149 -25.21 8.23 5.72
C GLY A 149 -23.93 7.46 5.94
N VAL A 150 -22.81 8.15 5.74
CA VAL A 150 -21.46 7.58 5.86
C VAL A 150 -20.56 8.50 6.67
N VAL A 151 -19.87 7.94 7.64
CA VAL A 151 -18.83 8.60 8.43
C VAL A 151 -17.46 8.08 7.99
N SER A 152 -16.54 8.98 7.65
CA SER A 152 -15.11 8.66 7.59
C SER A 152 -14.50 8.86 8.98
N LEU A 153 -14.00 7.79 9.59
CA LEU A 153 -13.41 7.78 10.93
C LEU A 153 -11.90 7.92 10.83
N ASP A 154 -11.41 9.15 10.84
CA ASP A 154 -9.98 9.47 10.69
C ASP A 154 -9.26 9.39 12.03
N LEU A 155 -8.38 8.39 12.17
CA LEU A 155 -7.64 8.10 13.39
C LEU A 155 -6.38 8.94 13.57
N GLY A 156 -6.07 9.87 12.67
CA GLY A 156 -4.81 10.63 12.66
C GLY A 156 -4.50 11.44 13.92
N ARG A 157 -5.46 11.60 14.86
CA ARG A 157 -5.22 12.22 16.18
C ARG A 157 -4.83 11.22 17.27
N LEU A 158 -4.90 9.92 17.01
CA LEU A 158 -4.37 8.86 17.89
C LEU A 158 -2.94 8.57 17.44
N ASP A 159 -1.99 9.45 17.73
CA ASP A 159 -0.68 9.53 17.07
C ASP A 159 0.52 9.37 17.98
N ARG A 160 0.33 8.83 19.20
CA ARG A 160 1.40 8.76 20.21
C ARG A 160 2.00 7.38 20.35
N VAL A 161 3.29 7.33 20.61
CA VAL A 161 3.96 6.22 21.26
C VAL A 161 3.67 6.34 22.76
N ILE A 162 2.88 5.42 23.30
CA ILE A 162 2.38 5.46 24.68
C ILE A 162 3.44 4.97 25.66
N GLU A 163 4.15 3.90 25.26
CA GLU A 163 5.12 3.21 26.10
C GLU A 163 6.23 2.60 25.26
N ILE A 164 7.47 2.63 25.75
CA ILE A 164 8.62 1.96 25.15
C ILE A 164 9.25 1.04 26.18
N ASP A 165 9.21 -0.26 25.89
CA ASP A 165 9.93 -1.29 26.66
C ASP A 165 11.27 -1.57 25.99
N THR A 166 12.32 -0.96 26.52
CA THR A 166 13.69 -1.13 26.02
C THR A 166 14.28 -2.51 26.35
N THR A 167 13.75 -3.20 27.36
CA THR A 167 14.21 -4.53 27.75
C THR A 167 13.78 -5.58 26.73
N SER A 168 12.49 -5.54 26.33
CA SER A 168 11.95 -6.47 25.34
C SER A 168 11.96 -5.89 23.91
N ARG A 169 12.47 -4.66 23.75
CA ARG A 169 12.52 -3.93 22.47
C ARG A 169 11.16 -3.88 21.79
N ALA A 170 10.19 -3.30 22.46
CA ALA A 170 8.86 -3.11 21.90
C ALA A 170 8.27 -1.76 22.32
N ALA A 171 7.26 -1.30 21.60
CA ALA A 171 6.50 -0.11 21.95
C ALA A 171 5.00 -0.32 21.79
N ARG A 172 4.23 0.27 22.72
CA ARG A 172 2.78 0.45 22.57
C ARG A 172 2.52 1.75 21.84
N VAL A 173 1.84 1.65 20.72
CA VAL A 173 1.72 2.73 19.76
C VAL A 173 0.27 2.89 19.33
N GLN A 174 -0.22 4.13 19.28
CA GLN A 174 -1.53 4.44 18.76
C GLN A 174 -1.58 4.30 17.22
N ALA A 175 -2.69 3.82 16.70
CA ALA A 175 -2.82 3.38 15.32
C ALA A 175 -2.80 4.51 14.28
N GLY A 176 -3.10 5.74 14.68
CA GLY A 176 -3.13 6.92 13.79
C GLY A 176 -1.76 7.57 13.56
N VAL A 177 -0.69 7.08 14.20
CA VAL A 177 0.64 7.66 14.03
C VAL A 177 1.16 7.43 12.61
N PHE A 178 1.64 8.49 11.97
CA PHE A 178 2.32 8.42 10.66
C PHE A 178 3.77 7.94 10.81
N GLY A 179 4.30 7.31 9.76
CA GLY A 179 5.64 6.73 9.77
C GLY A 179 6.76 7.64 10.26
N PRO A 180 6.95 8.86 9.70
CA PRO A 180 7.98 9.79 10.17
C PRO A 180 7.82 10.16 11.64
N HIS A 181 6.58 10.45 12.08
CA HIS A 181 6.29 10.82 13.46
C HIS A 181 6.53 9.65 14.44
N LEU A 182 6.20 8.42 14.03
CA LEU A 182 6.53 7.20 14.80
C LEU A 182 8.04 7.06 14.99
N GLU A 183 8.81 7.13 13.91
CA GLU A 183 10.28 7.00 13.97
C GLU A 183 10.94 8.12 14.79
N ASP A 184 10.40 9.35 14.73
CA ASP A 184 10.91 10.46 15.51
C ASP A 184 10.63 10.28 17.02
N GLN A 185 9.46 9.75 17.40
CA GLN A 185 9.14 9.44 18.79
C GLN A 185 10.00 8.27 19.34
N LEU A 186 10.35 7.29 18.49
CA LEU A 186 11.22 6.18 18.90
C LEU A 186 12.71 6.55 18.95
N ARG A 187 13.15 7.55 18.19
CA ARG A 187 14.57 7.92 18.02
C ARG A 187 15.33 8.12 19.34
N PRO A 188 14.79 8.80 20.37
CA PRO A 188 15.50 9.00 21.64
C PRO A 188 15.83 7.71 22.39
N SER A 189 15.10 6.62 22.16
CA SER A 189 15.37 5.31 22.78
C SER A 189 16.48 4.53 22.07
N GLY A 190 16.99 5.00 20.93
CA GLY A 190 17.91 4.25 20.08
C GLY A 190 17.25 3.14 19.26
N LEU A 191 15.94 2.95 19.40
CA LEU A 191 15.16 1.91 18.72
C LEU A 191 14.48 2.44 17.44
N THR A 192 13.99 1.51 16.63
CA THR A 192 13.30 1.77 15.38
C THR A 192 12.34 0.63 15.07
N LEU A 193 11.19 0.92 14.45
CA LEU A 193 10.30 -0.10 13.91
C LEU A 193 10.89 -0.73 12.64
N ARG A 194 11.61 0.02 11.84
CA ARG A 194 12.21 -0.41 10.56
C ARG A 194 11.17 -0.91 9.56
N HIS A 195 9.97 -0.39 9.59
CA HIS A 195 8.93 -0.67 8.60
C HIS A 195 8.72 0.56 7.71
N PHE A 196 9.16 0.49 6.46
CA PHE A 196 9.13 1.60 5.51
C PHE A 196 8.42 1.20 4.22
N PRO A 197 7.08 1.14 4.21
CA PRO A 197 6.34 0.99 2.96
C PRO A 197 6.57 2.19 2.03
N GLN A 198 6.27 2.09 0.76
CA GLN A 198 6.37 3.22 -0.18
C GLN A 198 5.53 4.42 0.28
N SER A 199 4.43 4.14 0.96
CA SER A 199 3.52 5.13 1.55
C SER A 199 3.96 5.65 2.94
N PHE A 200 5.17 5.35 3.41
CA PHE A 200 5.63 5.60 4.77
C PHE A 200 5.31 7.01 5.30
N GLU A 201 5.52 8.03 4.48
CA GLU A 201 5.31 9.42 4.89
C GLU A 201 3.83 9.77 5.07
N PHE A 202 2.92 9.07 4.37
CA PHE A 202 1.50 9.40 4.29
C PHE A 202 0.57 8.25 4.68
N SER A 203 1.08 7.25 5.37
CA SER A 203 0.31 6.13 5.91
C SER A 203 0.54 5.95 7.40
N THR A 204 -0.43 5.37 8.08
CA THR A 204 -0.44 5.21 9.53
C THR A 204 -0.20 3.76 9.94
N LEU A 205 0.27 3.55 11.18
CA LEU A 205 0.45 2.21 11.75
C LEU A 205 -0.81 1.36 11.64
N GLY A 206 -1.98 1.90 12.01
CA GLY A 206 -3.25 1.18 11.91
C GLY A 206 -3.62 0.79 10.49
N GLY A 207 -3.29 1.67 9.52
CA GLY A 207 -3.43 1.36 8.11
C GLY A 207 -2.54 0.20 7.68
N TRP A 208 -1.27 0.16 8.11
CA TRP A 208 -0.36 -0.95 7.81
C TRP A 208 -0.88 -2.28 8.37
N LEU A 209 -1.34 -2.28 9.63
CA LEU A 209 -1.89 -3.46 10.30
C LEU A 209 -3.18 -3.95 9.61
N ALA A 210 -4.08 -3.03 9.31
CA ALA A 210 -5.35 -3.35 8.67
C ALA A 210 -5.21 -3.87 7.23
N THR A 211 -4.10 -3.58 6.55
CA THR A 211 -3.85 -4.00 5.16
C THR A 211 -2.74 -5.04 5.01
N ARG A 212 -2.07 -5.44 6.11
CA ARG A 212 -0.89 -6.31 6.09
C ARG A 212 0.21 -5.75 5.19
N ALA A 213 0.48 -4.45 5.34
CA ALA A 213 1.44 -3.74 4.50
C ALA A 213 2.84 -4.35 4.62
N SER A 214 3.60 -4.32 3.51
CA SER A 214 5.01 -4.68 3.50
C SER A 214 5.90 -3.45 3.45
N GLY A 215 7.05 -3.55 4.09
CA GLY A 215 8.05 -2.50 4.13
C GLY A 215 9.11 -2.63 3.04
N HIS A 216 10.17 -1.83 3.15
CA HIS A 216 11.31 -1.81 2.22
C HIS A 216 12.24 -3.02 2.38
N TYR A 217 12.19 -3.72 3.52
CA TYR A 217 13.05 -4.85 3.83
C TYR A 217 12.63 -6.09 3.05
N ALA A 218 13.59 -6.70 2.36
CA ALA A 218 13.32 -7.64 1.27
C ALA A 218 13.20 -9.09 1.71
N THR A 219 13.81 -9.50 2.84
CA THR A 219 13.94 -10.93 3.18
C THR A 219 13.46 -11.34 4.56
N LEU A 220 13.53 -10.46 5.55
CA LEU A 220 13.07 -10.71 6.93
C LEU A 220 12.13 -9.61 7.39
N THR A 221 11.12 -9.98 8.20
CA THR A 221 10.14 -9.01 8.72
C THR A 221 9.57 -8.11 7.62
N THR A 222 9.18 -8.73 6.53
CA THR A 222 8.69 -8.04 5.33
C THR A 222 7.31 -7.45 5.56
N HIS A 223 6.41 -8.22 6.18
CA HIS A 223 5.07 -7.77 6.53
C HIS A 223 5.02 -7.19 7.94
N ILE A 224 4.12 -6.24 8.17
CA ILE A 224 3.85 -5.65 9.48
C ILE A 224 3.41 -6.70 10.51
N ASP A 225 2.83 -7.81 10.06
CA ASP A 225 2.44 -8.96 10.88
C ASP A 225 3.59 -9.49 11.74
N ASP A 226 4.81 -9.54 11.16
CA ASP A 226 6.00 -10.07 11.83
C ASP A 226 6.47 -9.16 12.97
N LEU A 227 6.12 -7.88 12.87
CA LEU A 227 6.45 -6.86 13.87
C LEU A 227 5.37 -6.69 14.93
N THR A 228 4.19 -7.33 14.78
CA THR A 228 3.08 -7.19 15.71
C THR A 228 3.21 -8.16 16.87
N GLU A 229 3.14 -7.67 18.12
CA GLU A 229 3.08 -8.50 19.34
C GLU A 229 1.66 -8.67 19.85
N SER A 230 0.86 -7.60 19.85
CA SER A 230 -0.55 -7.62 20.22
C SER A 230 -1.31 -6.45 19.60
N LEU A 231 -2.62 -6.59 19.51
CA LEU A 231 -3.54 -5.58 18.99
C LEU A 231 -4.58 -5.20 20.03
N ARG A 232 -4.99 -3.92 19.99
CA ARG A 232 -6.18 -3.40 20.63
C ARG A 232 -7.15 -2.88 19.59
N VAL A 233 -8.36 -3.44 19.56
CA VAL A 233 -9.35 -3.25 18.52
C VAL A 233 -10.70 -2.91 19.12
N VAL A 234 -11.35 -1.86 18.66
CA VAL A 234 -12.71 -1.47 19.03
C VAL A 234 -13.67 -1.97 17.96
N SER A 235 -14.66 -2.76 18.36
CA SER A 235 -15.76 -3.20 17.51
C SER A 235 -17.10 -2.77 18.09
N PRO A 236 -18.21 -2.80 17.33
CA PRO A 236 -19.56 -2.50 17.86
C PRO A 236 -19.99 -3.36 19.04
N VAL A 237 -19.37 -4.50 19.27
CA VAL A 237 -19.69 -5.40 20.41
C VAL A 237 -18.72 -5.26 21.58
N GLY A 238 -17.71 -4.42 21.48
CA GLY A 238 -16.74 -4.16 22.56
C GLY A 238 -15.30 -4.11 22.12
N ILE A 239 -14.41 -4.01 23.09
CA ILE A 239 -12.96 -3.91 22.90
C ILE A 239 -12.33 -5.29 23.01
N SER A 240 -11.51 -5.64 22.04
CA SER A 240 -10.65 -6.82 22.03
C SER A 240 -9.19 -6.37 22.24
N GLU A 241 -8.52 -6.94 23.23
CA GLU A 241 -7.09 -6.73 23.47
C GLU A 241 -6.41 -8.08 23.69
N SER A 242 -5.47 -8.42 22.82
CA SER A 242 -4.68 -9.63 22.95
C SER A 242 -3.55 -9.42 23.96
N ARG A 243 -3.04 -10.54 24.52
CA ARG A 243 -1.88 -10.47 25.41
C ARG A 243 -0.61 -10.22 24.62
N ARG A 244 0.22 -9.31 25.10
CA ARG A 244 1.58 -9.11 24.62
C ARG A 244 2.44 -10.32 24.99
N LEU A 245 2.88 -11.11 24.03
CA LEU A 245 3.69 -12.32 24.21
C LEU A 245 4.69 -12.46 23.04
N PRO A 246 5.91 -13.00 23.27
CA PRO A 246 6.86 -13.27 22.21
C PRO A 246 6.35 -14.32 21.19
N GLY A 247 5.50 -15.22 21.67
CA GLY A 247 4.81 -16.25 20.88
C GLY A 247 3.84 -17.01 21.78
N SER A 248 2.83 -17.65 21.18
CA SER A 248 1.85 -18.46 21.92
C SER A 248 1.37 -19.62 21.06
N GLY A 249 1.25 -20.80 21.66
CA GLY A 249 0.59 -21.99 21.11
C GLY A 249 -0.84 -22.18 21.62
N ALA A 250 -1.43 -21.16 22.28
CA ALA A 250 -2.76 -21.24 22.88
C ALA A 250 -3.88 -21.01 21.83
N GLY A 251 -4.02 -21.92 20.88
CA GLY A 251 -5.05 -21.88 19.83
C GLY A 251 -4.73 -20.88 18.70
N PRO A 252 -5.72 -20.55 17.85
CA PRO A 252 -5.57 -19.56 16.80
C PRO A 252 -5.23 -18.17 17.36
N SER A 253 -4.32 -17.44 16.70
CA SER A 253 -3.96 -16.09 17.10
C SER A 253 -5.13 -15.12 16.93
N PRO A 254 -5.55 -14.40 17.97
CA PRO A 254 -6.59 -13.37 17.86
C PRO A 254 -6.14 -12.20 16.98
N ASP A 255 -4.85 -11.87 16.95
CA ASP A 255 -4.31 -10.77 16.14
C ASP A 255 -4.45 -11.03 14.66
N ARG A 256 -4.21 -12.29 14.24
CA ARG A 256 -4.34 -12.70 12.82
C ARG A 256 -5.75 -12.57 12.26
N MET A 257 -6.76 -12.46 13.12
CA MET A 257 -8.13 -12.19 12.71
C MET A 257 -8.32 -10.73 12.26
N PHE A 258 -7.63 -9.80 12.91
CA PHE A 258 -7.76 -8.36 12.65
C PHE A 258 -6.69 -7.83 11.68
N LEU A 259 -5.51 -8.46 11.63
CA LEU A 259 -4.50 -8.16 10.63
C LEU A 259 -5.05 -8.46 9.23
N GLY A 260 -5.05 -7.45 8.36
CA GLY A 260 -5.60 -7.56 7.01
C GLY A 260 -7.13 -7.53 6.94
N SER A 261 -7.82 -7.18 8.03
CA SER A 261 -9.29 -7.06 8.04
C SER A 261 -9.82 -5.78 7.38
N GLU A 262 -8.96 -4.84 7.02
CA GLU A 262 -9.28 -3.59 6.33
C GLU A 262 -10.41 -2.79 7.02
N GLY A 263 -10.45 -2.85 8.34
CA GLY A 263 -11.47 -2.15 9.14
C GLY A 263 -12.86 -2.77 9.09
N THR A 264 -13.03 -3.97 8.52
CA THR A 264 -14.35 -4.63 8.41
C THR A 264 -14.78 -5.34 9.69
N LEU A 265 -13.84 -5.76 10.54
CA LEU A 265 -14.09 -6.49 11.78
C LEU A 265 -13.97 -5.62 13.04
N GLY A 266 -13.40 -4.44 12.92
CA GLY A 266 -13.15 -3.51 14.01
C GLY A 266 -12.18 -2.42 13.61
N VAL A 267 -12.01 -1.46 14.48
CA VAL A 267 -11.09 -0.33 14.36
C VAL A 267 -9.89 -0.59 15.25
N ILE A 268 -8.71 -0.78 14.66
CA ILE A 268 -7.45 -0.92 15.42
C ILE A 268 -7.12 0.45 15.99
N THR A 269 -7.01 0.55 17.33
CA THR A 269 -6.71 1.80 18.04
C THR A 269 -5.29 1.85 18.57
N GLU A 270 -4.73 0.70 18.94
CA GLU A 270 -3.37 0.57 19.44
C GLU A 270 -2.76 -0.79 19.06
N ALA A 271 -1.44 -0.85 19.08
CA ALA A 271 -0.69 -2.10 18.94
C ALA A 271 0.61 -2.08 19.75
N TRP A 272 1.04 -3.24 20.23
CA TRP A 272 2.41 -3.46 20.64
C TRP A 272 3.23 -3.93 19.46
N MET A 273 4.29 -3.18 19.15
CA MET A 273 5.14 -3.42 17.98
C MET A 273 6.56 -3.81 18.41
N ARG A 274 7.11 -4.86 17.78
CA ARG A 274 8.52 -5.26 17.94
C ARG A 274 9.43 -4.21 17.33
N LEU A 275 10.42 -3.81 18.11
CA LEU A 275 11.43 -2.85 17.69
C LEU A 275 12.79 -3.55 17.55
N ARG A 276 13.72 -2.85 16.93
CA ARG A 276 15.13 -3.27 16.87
C ARG A 276 16.06 -2.07 17.07
N ASP A 277 17.32 -2.35 17.39
CA ASP A 277 18.33 -1.31 17.48
C ASP A 277 18.55 -0.67 16.09
N ARG A 278 18.87 0.61 16.07
CA ARG A 278 19.19 1.33 14.83
C ARG A 278 20.51 0.81 14.25
N PRO A 279 20.54 0.48 12.93
CA PRO A 279 21.74 -0.06 12.32
C PRO A 279 22.87 0.96 12.28
N GLN A 280 24.06 0.52 12.65
CA GLN A 280 25.32 1.29 12.63
C GLN A 280 26.23 0.87 11.48
N HIS A 281 26.14 -0.38 11.04
CA HIS A 281 26.91 -0.95 9.95
C HIS A 281 26.03 -1.15 8.72
N ARG A 282 26.52 -0.76 7.55
CA ARG A 282 25.82 -0.91 6.28
C ARG A 282 26.81 -1.19 5.17
N ALA A 283 26.43 -2.08 4.26
CA ALA A 283 27.16 -2.34 3.02
C ALA A 283 26.15 -2.67 1.91
N GLY A 284 26.46 -2.32 0.67
CA GLY A 284 25.60 -2.59 -0.46
C GLY A 284 26.35 -2.62 -1.77
N ALA A 285 25.72 -3.20 -2.77
CA ALA A 285 26.24 -3.30 -4.13
C ALA A 285 25.09 -3.28 -5.15
N SER A 286 25.42 -2.85 -6.37
CA SER A 286 24.59 -3.01 -7.55
C SER A 286 25.27 -4.00 -8.49
N VAL A 287 24.52 -4.99 -8.98
CA VAL A 287 25.05 -6.05 -9.84
C VAL A 287 24.23 -6.10 -11.12
N ARG A 288 24.90 -5.97 -12.27
CA ARG A 288 24.26 -6.07 -13.59
C ARG A 288 24.37 -7.46 -14.16
N PHE A 289 23.32 -7.90 -14.84
CA PHE A 289 23.26 -9.16 -15.56
C PHE A 289 22.94 -8.90 -17.03
N ALA A 290 23.57 -9.68 -17.90
CA ALA A 290 23.28 -9.65 -19.33
C ALA A 290 21.97 -10.40 -19.68
N ASP A 291 21.56 -11.34 -18.80
CA ASP A 291 20.42 -12.22 -18.98
C ASP A 291 19.50 -12.18 -17.75
N TYR A 292 18.19 -11.98 -17.97
CA TYR A 292 17.22 -11.88 -16.86
C TYR A 292 17.02 -13.20 -16.10
N PRO A 293 16.87 -14.37 -16.74
CA PRO A 293 16.84 -15.65 -16.05
C PRO A 293 18.04 -15.89 -15.12
N ALA A 294 19.27 -15.52 -15.55
CA ALA A 294 20.46 -15.61 -14.71
C ALA A 294 20.36 -14.68 -13.48
N ALA A 295 19.83 -13.47 -13.64
CA ALA A 295 19.57 -12.55 -12.53
C ALA A 295 18.54 -13.11 -11.54
N VAL A 296 17.48 -13.75 -12.04
CA VAL A 296 16.46 -14.43 -11.23
C VAL A 296 17.08 -15.60 -10.45
N ALA A 297 17.91 -16.43 -11.09
CA ALA A 297 18.59 -17.55 -10.45
C ALA A 297 19.53 -17.07 -9.32
N ALA A 298 20.35 -16.05 -9.58
CA ALA A 298 21.20 -15.43 -8.56
C ALA A 298 20.39 -14.89 -7.36
N THR A 299 19.26 -14.25 -7.64
CA THR A 299 18.38 -13.71 -6.61
C THR A 299 17.78 -14.82 -5.75
N ARG A 300 17.39 -15.95 -6.35
CA ARG A 300 16.90 -17.14 -5.65
C ARG A 300 17.99 -17.73 -4.75
N ASP A 301 19.19 -17.90 -5.27
CA ASP A 301 20.29 -18.48 -4.49
C ASP A 301 20.65 -17.61 -3.28
N ILE A 302 20.60 -16.27 -3.43
CA ILE A 302 20.77 -15.34 -2.31
C ILE A 302 19.62 -15.48 -1.30
N ALA A 303 18.37 -15.57 -1.76
CA ALA A 303 17.21 -15.73 -0.88
C ALA A 303 17.25 -17.03 -0.07
N GLN A 304 17.82 -18.10 -0.66
CA GLN A 304 17.95 -19.43 -0.05
C GLN A 304 19.27 -19.63 0.73
N SER A 305 20.21 -18.69 0.64
CA SER A 305 21.53 -18.81 1.27
C SER A 305 21.56 -18.63 2.79
N GLY A 306 20.49 -18.06 3.37
CA GLY A 306 20.48 -17.66 4.78
C GLY A 306 21.23 -16.36 5.09
N LEU A 307 21.68 -15.62 4.08
CA LEU A 307 22.38 -14.33 4.27
C LEU A 307 21.45 -13.20 4.71
N HIS A 308 20.18 -13.25 4.34
CA HIS A 308 19.13 -12.30 4.70
C HIS A 308 19.48 -10.82 4.43
N PRO A 309 19.77 -10.42 3.19
CA PRO A 309 20.00 -9.01 2.88
C PRO A 309 18.81 -8.14 3.28
N SER A 310 19.09 -6.95 3.79
CA SER A 310 18.05 -5.96 4.12
C SER A 310 17.38 -5.39 2.88
N ASN A 311 18.08 -5.35 1.74
CA ASN A 311 17.55 -5.06 0.42
C ASN A 311 18.05 -6.11 -0.57
N CYS A 312 17.13 -6.68 -1.35
CA CYS A 312 17.42 -7.64 -2.43
C CYS A 312 16.38 -7.42 -3.52
N ARG A 313 16.66 -6.43 -4.37
CA ARG A 313 15.69 -5.94 -5.35
C ARG A 313 16.20 -6.15 -6.75
N LEU A 314 15.57 -7.06 -7.47
CA LEU A 314 15.85 -7.30 -8.88
C LEU A 314 14.94 -6.40 -9.73
N LEU A 315 15.54 -5.64 -10.64
CA LEU A 315 14.89 -4.82 -11.65
C LEU A 315 15.11 -5.47 -13.00
N ASP A 316 14.06 -5.61 -13.83
CA ASP A 316 14.24 -5.96 -15.23
C ASP A 316 14.86 -4.80 -16.01
N ALA A 317 15.21 -5.03 -17.28
CA ALA A 317 15.87 -4.01 -18.11
C ALA A 317 15.00 -2.76 -18.30
N ALA A 318 13.68 -2.90 -18.43
CA ALA A 318 12.75 -1.80 -18.62
C ALA A 318 12.60 -0.98 -17.33
N GLU A 319 12.46 -1.64 -16.19
CA GLU A 319 12.39 -0.99 -14.87
C GLU A 319 13.69 -0.25 -14.54
N ALA A 320 14.85 -0.88 -14.80
CA ALA A 320 16.17 -0.27 -14.61
C ALA A 320 16.36 0.98 -15.46
N PHE A 321 15.92 0.94 -16.72
CA PHE A 321 16.00 2.09 -17.62
C PHE A 321 15.06 3.21 -17.22
N LEU A 322 13.78 2.93 -16.99
CA LEU A 322 12.76 3.96 -16.74
C LEU A 322 12.93 4.62 -15.38
N ASN A 323 13.25 3.85 -14.34
CA ASN A 323 13.22 4.31 -12.95
C ASN A 323 14.62 4.57 -12.36
N ALA A 324 15.68 3.99 -12.92
CA ALA A 324 17.05 4.20 -12.46
C ALA A 324 17.98 4.82 -13.51
N GLY A 325 17.53 5.00 -14.76
CA GLY A 325 18.34 5.52 -15.86
C GLY A 325 19.50 4.60 -16.26
N VAL A 326 19.43 3.31 -15.89
CA VAL A 326 20.49 2.34 -16.11
C VAL A 326 20.16 1.44 -17.29
N SER A 327 21.01 1.42 -18.30
CA SER A 327 20.90 0.45 -19.40
C SER A 327 21.58 -0.86 -18.98
N ALA A 328 20.78 -1.91 -18.83
CA ALA A 328 21.23 -3.27 -18.56
C ALA A 328 20.55 -4.24 -19.52
N GLY A 329 21.28 -5.22 -20.07
CA GLY A 329 20.72 -6.16 -21.05
C GLY A 329 19.66 -7.08 -20.44
N GLY A 330 19.90 -7.63 -19.24
CA GLY A 330 19.00 -8.56 -18.55
C GLY A 330 18.37 -8.00 -17.29
N GLY A 331 19.11 -7.27 -16.48
CA GLY A 331 18.56 -6.70 -15.25
C GLY A 331 19.62 -6.20 -14.28
N VAL A 332 19.16 -5.55 -13.21
CA VAL A 332 19.98 -5.01 -12.13
C VAL A 332 19.49 -5.54 -10.79
N LEU A 333 20.38 -6.16 -10.03
CA LEU A 333 20.12 -6.57 -8.64
C LEU A 333 20.75 -5.57 -7.68
N VAL A 334 19.93 -4.93 -6.85
CA VAL A 334 20.36 -4.02 -5.78
C VAL A 334 20.38 -4.79 -4.47
N LEU A 335 21.56 -4.87 -3.85
CA LEU A 335 21.80 -5.56 -2.58
C LEU A 335 22.20 -4.57 -1.50
N ALA A 336 21.67 -4.77 -0.29
CA ALA A 336 22.16 -4.09 0.90
C ALA A 336 22.05 -5.00 2.14
N PHE A 337 22.99 -4.80 3.06
CA PHE A 337 23.01 -5.43 4.37
C PHE A 337 23.13 -4.35 5.44
N GLU A 338 22.57 -4.60 6.61
CA GLU A 338 22.69 -3.72 7.76
C GLU A 338 22.73 -4.51 9.08
N SER A 339 23.46 -3.99 10.04
CA SER A 339 23.51 -4.52 11.41
C SER A 339 23.69 -3.39 12.42
N ALA A 340 23.11 -3.55 13.61
CA ALA A 340 23.36 -2.68 14.74
C ALA A 340 24.64 -3.03 15.52
N ASP A 341 25.16 -4.27 15.34
CA ASP A 341 26.16 -4.85 16.21
C ASP A 341 27.53 -5.08 15.52
N HIS A 342 27.54 -5.55 14.26
CA HIS A 342 28.77 -6.00 13.60
C HIS A 342 28.84 -5.54 12.13
N PRO A 343 30.07 -5.48 11.55
CA PRO A 343 30.26 -5.21 10.13
C PRO A 343 29.59 -6.28 9.24
N VAL A 344 29.07 -5.88 8.10
CA VAL A 344 28.28 -6.73 7.18
C VAL A 344 28.98 -6.97 5.83
N ASP A 345 30.25 -6.57 5.71
CA ASP A 345 31.03 -6.67 4.48
C ASP A 345 31.21 -8.11 4.02
N ALA A 346 31.39 -9.06 4.95
CA ALA A 346 31.52 -10.48 4.64
C ALA A 346 30.23 -11.06 4.03
N SER A 347 29.06 -10.66 4.54
CA SER A 347 27.76 -11.07 4.01
C SER A 347 27.54 -10.51 2.60
N LEU A 348 27.91 -9.25 2.39
CA LEU A 348 27.83 -8.63 1.06
C LEU A 348 28.80 -9.34 0.08
N ALA A 349 30.04 -9.62 0.49
CA ALA A 349 31.02 -10.31 -0.35
C ALA A 349 30.49 -11.69 -0.81
N ARG A 350 29.88 -12.46 0.10
CA ARG A 350 29.30 -13.76 -0.26
C ARG A 350 28.10 -13.62 -1.22
N ALA A 351 27.21 -12.66 -1.00
CA ALA A 351 26.10 -12.40 -1.92
C ALA A 351 26.60 -11.99 -3.33
N VAL A 352 27.67 -11.19 -3.40
CA VAL A 352 28.30 -10.82 -4.67
C VAL A 352 28.95 -12.03 -5.36
N GLU A 353 29.54 -12.96 -4.61
CA GLU A 353 30.06 -14.21 -5.18
C GLU A 353 28.96 -15.03 -5.82
N LEU A 354 27.79 -15.20 -5.14
CA LEU A 354 26.62 -15.87 -5.71
C LEU A 354 26.17 -15.18 -7.01
N CYS A 355 26.17 -13.85 -7.05
CA CYS A 355 25.86 -13.13 -8.29
C CYS A 355 26.84 -13.45 -9.42
N ARG A 356 28.16 -13.52 -9.12
CA ARG A 356 29.22 -13.83 -10.10
C ARG A 356 29.12 -15.27 -10.64
N GLU A 357 28.69 -16.22 -9.83
CA GLU A 357 28.40 -17.59 -10.24
C GLU A 357 27.37 -17.65 -11.38
N HIS A 358 26.45 -16.64 -11.45
CA HIS A 358 25.46 -16.46 -12.50
C HIS A 358 25.84 -15.37 -13.54
N GLY A 359 27.09 -14.99 -13.64
CA GLY A 359 27.56 -14.01 -14.62
C GLY A 359 27.31 -12.56 -14.26
N GLY A 360 26.95 -12.28 -13.01
CA GLY A 360 26.74 -10.91 -12.50
C GLY A 360 28.04 -10.10 -12.47
N VAL A 361 27.95 -8.84 -12.89
CA VAL A 361 29.04 -7.86 -12.89
C VAL A 361 28.72 -6.74 -11.92
N VAL A 362 29.57 -6.56 -10.92
CA VAL A 362 29.40 -5.50 -9.91
C VAL A 362 29.76 -4.14 -10.51
N ASP A 363 28.92 -3.15 -10.30
CA ASP A 363 29.22 -1.77 -10.71
C ASP A 363 30.37 -1.18 -9.90
N ALA A 364 31.38 -0.65 -10.59
CA ALA A 364 32.53 0.01 -9.99
C ALA A 364 32.18 1.45 -9.58
N GLY A 365 31.31 1.64 -8.59
CA GLY A 365 30.93 2.97 -8.10
C GLY A 365 30.60 2.95 -6.60
N PRO A 366 30.69 4.09 -5.91
CA PRO A 366 30.24 4.15 -4.54
C PRO A 366 28.74 3.82 -4.48
N THR A 367 28.34 3.19 -3.40
CA THR A 367 27.00 2.70 -3.04
C THR A 367 25.85 3.74 -3.08
N ARG A 368 25.99 4.80 -3.87
CA ARG A 368 24.96 5.84 -4.06
C ARG A 368 23.68 5.29 -4.70
N VAL A 369 23.76 4.16 -5.42
CA VAL A 369 22.59 3.56 -6.09
C VAL A 369 21.48 3.20 -5.09
N SER A 370 21.80 2.82 -3.85
CA SER A 370 20.80 2.52 -2.83
C SER A 370 20.10 3.77 -2.28
N ASP A 371 20.82 4.88 -2.14
CA ASP A 371 20.25 6.15 -1.63
C ASP A 371 19.52 6.91 -2.73
N ASP A 372 20.07 6.93 -3.94
CA ASP A 372 19.41 7.49 -5.13
C ASP A 372 18.13 6.71 -5.47
N TRP A 373 18.18 5.37 -5.37
CA TRP A 373 17.00 4.53 -5.50
C TRP A 373 15.94 4.84 -4.45
N ARG A 374 16.32 4.99 -3.17
CA ARG A 374 15.39 5.32 -2.09
C ARG A 374 14.69 6.65 -2.34
N SER A 375 15.43 7.65 -2.77
CA SER A 375 14.89 8.97 -3.11
C SER A 375 13.93 8.87 -4.29
N SER A 376 14.29 8.16 -5.35
CA SER A 376 13.43 7.91 -6.50
C SER A 376 12.18 7.12 -6.12
N PHE A 377 12.31 6.10 -5.27
CA PHE A 377 11.20 5.26 -4.82
C PHE A 377 10.11 6.07 -4.08
N LEU A 378 10.50 7.00 -3.22
CA LEU A 378 9.56 7.89 -2.53
C LEU A 378 8.96 8.95 -3.46
N ARG A 379 9.64 9.26 -4.59
CA ARG A 379 9.18 10.23 -5.58
C ARG A 379 8.21 9.65 -6.60
N MET A 380 8.24 8.32 -6.86
CA MET A 380 7.40 7.65 -7.86
C MET A 380 5.90 7.97 -7.77
N PRO A 381 5.24 8.00 -6.60
CA PRO A 381 3.82 8.32 -6.52
C PRO A 381 3.48 9.73 -7.00
N TYR A 382 4.36 10.70 -6.76
CA TYR A 382 4.19 12.07 -7.27
C TYR A 382 4.35 12.14 -8.79
N GLN A 383 5.29 11.35 -9.36
CA GLN A 383 5.49 11.25 -10.80
C GLN A 383 4.29 10.57 -11.47
N ARG A 384 3.72 9.52 -10.86
CA ARG A 384 2.49 8.89 -11.34
C ARG A 384 1.36 9.91 -11.47
N ASP A 385 1.16 10.75 -10.47
CA ASP A 385 0.10 11.76 -10.49
C ASP A 385 0.34 12.82 -11.56
N ALA A 386 1.60 13.22 -11.77
CA ALA A 386 1.96 14.11 -12.87
C ALA A 386 1.72 13.48 -14.25
N LEU A 387 1.96 12.18 -14.40
CA LEU A 387 1.64 11.42 -15.61
C LEU A 387 0.12 11.31 -15.83
N ALA A 388 -0.65 11.10 -14.76
CA ALA A 388 -2.11 11.07 -14.83
C ALA A 388 -2.69 12.41 -15.32
N ARG A 389 -2.11 13.55 -14.90
CA ARG A 389 -2.51 14.90 -15.36
C ARG A 389 -2.34 15.10 -16.86
N ILE A 390 -1.39 14.45 -17.49
CA ILE A 390 -1.16 14.52 -18.95
C ILE A 390 -1.78 13.34 -19.70
N GLY A 391 -2.77 12.69 -19.10
CA GLY A 391 -3.56 11.66 -19.76
C GLY A 391 -2.88 10.28 -19.90
N MET A 392 -1.72 10.05 -19.28
CA MET A 392 -1.09 8.73 -19.27
C MET A 392 -1.84 7.77 -18.36
N VAL A 393 -1.90 6.49 -18.74
CA VAL A 393 -2.34 5.40 -17.84
C VAL A 393 -1.12 4.83 -17.15
N VAL A 394 -1.12 4.88 -15.82
CA VAL A 394 -0.06 4.33 -14.97
C VAL A 394 -0.69 3.43 -13.93
N GLU A 395 -0.29 2.16 -13.92
CA GLU A 395 -0.81 1.17 -12.97
C GLU A 395 0.30 0.27 -12.47
N THR A 396 0.06 -0.31 -11.32
CA THR A 396 0.96 -1.29 -10.71
C THR A 396 0.18 -2.52 -10.26
N PHE A 397 0.79 -3.68 -10.48
CA PHE A 397 0.28 -4.98 -10.01
C PHE A 397 1.36 -5.64 -9.18
N GLU A 398 0.98 -6.20 -8.07
CA GLU A 398 1.93 -6.92 -7.24
C GLU A 398 1.34 -8.25 -6.79
N THR A 399 2.18 -9.26 -6.74
CA THR A 399 1.79 -10.62 -6.43
C THR A 399 2.94 -11.33 -5.71
N ALA A 400 2.72 -12.58 -5.33
CA ALA A 400 3.75 -13.51 -4.91
C ALA A 400 3.41 -14.91 -5.43
N CYS A 401 4.45 -15.68 -5.72
CA CYS A 401 4.34 -17.08 -6.14
C CYS A 401 5.58 -17.86 -5.69
N THR A 402 5.54 -19.18 -5.78
CA THR A 402 6.73 -20.02 -5.57
C THR A 402 7.70 -19.93 -6.75
N TRP A 403 9.00 -20.21 -6.50
CA TRP A 403 10.05 -20.09 -7.52
C TRP A 403 9.78 -20.94 -8.77
N ASP A 404 9.22 -22.12 -8.61
CA ASP A 404 8.86 -23.03 -9.71
C ASP A 404 7.75 -22.50 -10.63
N ARG A 405 6.95 -21.56 -10.13
CA ARG A 405 5.84 -20.95 -10.90
C ARG A 405 6.19 -19.58 -11.49
N PHE A 406 7.28 -18.97 -11.04
CA PHE A 406 7.58 -17.59 -11.38
C PHE A 406 7.71 -17.36 -12.90
N GLU A 407 8.45 -18.21 -13.61
CA GLU A 407 8.67 -18.03 -15.05
C GLU A 407 7.35 -18.01 -15.84
N ALA A 408 6.49 -18.99 -15.58
CA ALA A 408 5.18 -19.09 -16.24
C ALA A 408 4.25 -17.91 -15.87
N LEU A 409 4.23 -17.53 -14.59
CA LEU A 409 3.45 -16.38 -14.11
C LEU A 409 3.95 -15.08 -14.74
N HIS A 410 5.25 -14.84 -14.76
CA HIS A 410 5.86 -13.64 -15.34
C HIS A 410 5.54 -13.51 -16.84
N ALA A 411 5.67 -14.60 -17.59
CA ALA A 411 5.34 -14.63 -19.01
C ALA A 411 3.85 -14.33 -19.25
N ALA A 412 2.96 -14.99 -18.52
CA ALA A 412 1.51 -14.81 -18.67
C ALA A 412 1.04 -13.39 -18.30
N VAL A 413 1.55 -12.83 -17.21
CA VAL A 413 1.23 -11.46 -16.79
C VAL A 413 1.74 -10.45 -17.80
N THR A 414 2.97 -10.63 -18.28
CA THR A 414 3.57 -9.75 -19.30
C THR A 414 2.78 -9.78 -20.60
N GLU A 415 2.41 -10.97 -21.08
CA GLU A 415 1.60 -11.14 -22.30
C GLU A 415 0.21 -10.52 -22.17
N ALA A 416 -0.50 -10.79 -21.06
CA ALA A 416 -1.83 -10.24 -20.79
C ALA A 416 -1.80 -8.71 -20.73
N ALA A 417 -0.82 -8.14 -20.01
CA ALA A 417 -0.66 -6.69 -19.93
C ALA A 417 -0.37 -6.07 -21.30
N GLN A 418 0.57 -6.63 -22.06
CA GLN A 418 0.90 -6.13 -23.40
C GLN A 418 -0.27 -6.24 -24.37
N ALA A 419 -1.05 -7.32 -24.30
CA ALA A 419 -2.25 -7.48 -25.13
C ALA A 419 -3.30 -6.41 -24.79
N ALA A 420 -3.64 -6.25 -23.52
CA ALA A 420 -4.58 -5.25 -23.05
C ALA A 420 -4.12 -3.82 -23.39
N ILE A 421 -2.83 -3.49 -23.15
CA ILE A 421 -2.26 -2.18 -23.51
C ILE A 421 -2.41 -1.91 -25.01
N ARG A 422 -2.07 -2.89 -25.87
CA ARG A 422 -2.23 -2.72 -27.34
C ARG A 422 -3.68 -2.48 -27.74
N GLU A 423 -4.62 -3.17 -27.12
CA GLU A 423 -6.04 -3.08 -27.44
C GLU A 423 -6.63 -1.72 -27.01
N VAL A 424 -6.38 -1.29 -25.76
CA VAL A 424 -7.09 -0.12 -25.21
C VAL A 424 -6.29 1.19 -25.29
N CYS A 425 -4.94 1.12 -25.37
CA CYS A 425 -4.06 2.28 -25.39
C CYS A 425 -3.24 2.39 -26.70
N GLY A 426 -3.10 1.30 -27.44
CA GLY A 426 -2.27 1.22 -28.64
C GLY A 426 -0.78 1.03 -28.33
N VAL A 427 -0.21 1.81 -27.42
CA VAL A 427 1.22 1.79 -27.07
C VAL A 427 1.42 1.94 -25.56
N GLY A 428 2.40 1.23 -25.03
CA GLY A 428 2.83 1.29 -23.65
C GLY A 428 3.87 0.21 -23.33
N VAL A 429 4.31 0.20 -22.09
CA VAL A 429 5.34 -0.72 -21.60
C VAL A 429 4.91 -1.32 -20.27
N ILE A 430 5.29 -2.57 -20.04
CA ILE A 430 5.24 -3.24 -18.75
C ILE A 430 6.66 -3.47 -18.25
N THR A 431 6.90 -3.24 -16.97
CA THR A 431 8.15 -3.48 -16.26
C THR A 431 7.93 -4.48 -15.14
N CYS A 432 9.00 -5.11 -14.65
CA CYS A 432 8.94 -6.00 -13.49
C CYS A 432 10.12 -5.76 -12.56
N ARG A 433 9.82 -5.69 -11.24
CA ARG A 433 10.84 -5.75 -10.19
C ARG A 433 10.43 -6.72 -9.10
N PHE A 434 11.39 -7.32 -8.40
CA PHE A 434 11.10 -7.99 -7.14
C PHE A 434 11.15 -6.98 -6.00
N THR A 435 10.05 -6.82 -5.27
CA THR A 435 10.00 -5.97 -4.08
C THR A 435 10.48 -6.73 -2.85
N HIS A 436 10.14 -8.02 -2.77
CA HIS A 436 10.52 -8.93 -1.70
C HIS A 436 10.94 -10.27 -2.30
N VAL A 437 11.81 -10.97 -1.59
CA VAL A 437 12.24 -12.30 -1.95
C VAL A 437 12.24 -13.21 -0.73
N TYR A 438 11.65 -14.37 -0.89
CA TYR A 438 11.53 -15.39 0.16
C TYR A 438 12.33 -16.63 -0.27
N PRO A 439 12.72 -17.49 0.67
CA PRO A 439 13.36 -18.76 0.30
C PRO A 439 12.50 -19.61 -0.64
N ASP A 440 11.19 -19.51 -0.55
CA ASP A 440 10.20 -20.28 -1.33
C ASP A 440 9.65 -19.55 -2.55
N GLY A 441 9.86 -18.22 -2.69
CA GLY A 441 9.36 -17.49 -3.87
C GLY A 441 9.65 -16.00 -3.88
N PRO A 442 9.51 -15.33 -5.04
CA PRO A 442 9.59 -13.89 -5.17
C PRO A 442 8.23 -13.22 -5.00
N ALA A 443 8.25 -11.92 -4.69
CA ALA A 443 7.11 -11.03 -4.83
C ALA A 443 7.36 -10.06 -6.01
N PRO A 444 6.98 -10.45 -7.24
CA PRO A 444 7.10 -9.58 -8.40
C PRO A 444 6.10 -8.42 -8.34
N TYR A 445 6.57 -7.27 -8.75
CA TYR A 445 5.83 -6.02 -8.84
C TYR A 445 5.93 -5.50 -10.26
N PHE A 446 4.83 -5.46 -10.97
CA PHE A 446 4.75 -5.03 -12.35
C PHE A 446 4.31 -3.56 -12.41
N GLY A 447 4.93 -2.78 -13.28
CA GLY A 447 4.54 -1.41 -13.58
C GLY A 447 4.08 -1.29 -15.03
N VAL A 448 2.94 -0.63 -15.25
CA VAL A 448 2.41 -0.31 -16.59
C VAL A 448 2.47 1.18 -16.80
N TYR A 449 3.00 1.58 -17.94
CA TYR A 449 3.01 2.96 -18.43
C TYR A 449 2.50 2.95 -19.87
N ALA A 450 1.32 3.53 -20.11
CA ALA A 450 0.68 3.48 -21.43
C ALA A 450 0.11 4.83 -21.86
N ALA A 451 0.01 5.02 -23.17
CA ALA A 451 -0.65 6.18 -23.75
C ALA A 451 -2.14 6.11 -23.45
N GLY A 452 -2.64 7.05 -22.65
CA GLY A 452 -4.06 7.14 -22.34
C GLY A 452 -4.80 8.13 -23.24
N LYS A 453 -6.10 8.06 -23.17
CA LYS A 453 -6.99 9.05 -23.78
C LYS A 453 -7.76 9.75 -22.67
N TRP A 454 -7.52 11.06 -22.51
CA TRP A 454 -8.24 11.84 -21.50
C TRP A 454 -9.76 11.64 -21.62
N GLY A 455 -10.44 11.47 -20.49
CA GLY A 455 -11.86 11.10 -20.43
C GLY A 455 -12.15 9.60 -20.55
N SER A 456 -11.18 8.78 -21.01
CA SER A 456 -11.31 7.32 -21.08
C SER A 456 -10.27 6.57 -20.23
N THR A 457 -9.36 7.28 -19.56
CA THR A 457 -8.24 6.69 -18.82
C THR A 457 -8.68 5.72 -17.72
N VAL A 458 -9.80 5.97 -17.06
CA VAL A 458 -10.36 5.04 -16.05
C VAL A 458 -10.83 3.75 -16.70
N ALA A 459 -11.55 3.82 -17.83
CA ALA A 459 -12.01 2.62 -18.55
C ALA A 459 -10.83 1.81 -19.10
N GLN A 460 -9.81 2.48 -19.68
CA GLN A 460 -8.58 1.83 -20.14
C GLN A 460 -7.84 1.14 -18.96
N TRP A 461 -7.80 1.80 -17.81
CA TRP A 461 -7.23 1.23 -16.59
C TRP A 461 -8.01 -0.01 -16.11
N ASP A 462 -9.35 0.05 -16.09
CA ASP A 462 -10.21 -1.05 -15.65
C ASP A 462 -9.97 -2.31 -16.50
N GLU A 463 -9.83 -2.17 -17.82
CA GLU A 463 -9.60 -3.30 -18.73
C GLU A 463 -8.19 -3.92 -18.54
N ILE A 464 -7.15 -3.08 -18.42
CA ILE A 464 -5.78 -3.56 -18.13
C ILE A 464 -5.76 -4.25 -16.76
N LYS A 465 -6.40 -3.66 -15.73
CA LYS A 465 -6.49 -4.21 -14.37
C LYS A 465 -7.15 -5.59 -14.38
N ALA A 466 -8.27 -5.72 -15.07
CA ALA A 466 -8.99 -6.99 -15.16
C ALA A 466 -8.16 -8.07 -15.87
N ALA A 467 -7.56 -7.77 -17.01
CA ALA A 467 -6.76 -8.73 -17.77
C ALA A 467 -5.55 -9.25 -16.99
N VAL A 468 -4.81 -8.35 -16.33
CA VAL A 468 -3.64 -8.72 -15.54
C VAL A 468 -4.02 -9.48 -14.27
N SER A 469 -5.07 -9.05 -13.56
CA SER A 469 -5.55 -9.74 -12.35
C SER A 469 -6.02 -11.15 -12.68
N GLU A 470 -6.65 -11.37 -13.84
CA GLU A 470 -7.04 -12.70 -14.32
C GLU A 470 -5.82 -13.58 -14.60
N ALA A 471 -4.79 -13.04 -15.26
CA ALA A 471 -3.55 -13.75 -15.54
C ALA A 471 -2.84 -14.16 -14.23
N ILE A 472 -2.74 -13.27 -13.25
CA ILE A 472 -2.18 -13.57 -11.92
C ILE A 472 -2.95 -14.73 -11.27
N ALA A 473 -4.27 -14.66 -11.21
CA ALA A 473 -5.11 -15.68 -10.57
C ALA A 473 -5.03 -17.04 -11.29
N ALA A 474 -5.03 -17.03 -12.62
CA ALA A 474 -4.98 -18.26 -13.43
C ALA A 474 -3.62 -19.00 -13.31
N HIS A 475 -2.53 -18.28 -13.03
CA HIS A 475 -1.16 -18.84 -12.93
C HIS A 475 -0.69 -19.03 -11.49
N GLY A 476 -1.61 -19.01 -10.52
CA GLY A 476 -1.33 -19.38 -9.13
C GLY A 476 -0.56 -18.33 -8.33
N GLY A 477 -0.57 -17.07 -8.79
CA GLY A 477 -0.15 -15.93 -8.00
C GLY A 477 -1.23 -15.51 -7.00
N THR A 478 -0.84 -14.88 -5.89
CA THR A 478 -1.83 -14.19 -5.05
C THR A 478 -2.29 -12.91 -5.71
N ILE A 479 -3.57 -12.55 -5.58
CA ILE A 479 -4.08 -11.32 -6.20
C ILE A 479 -3.39 -10.06 -5.67
N THR A 480 -2.86 -10.12 -4.46
CA THR A 480 -2.10 -9.04 -3.84
C THR A 480 -1.11 -9.61 -2.82
N HIS A 481 0.07 -9.01 -2.74
CA HIS A 481 1.08 -9.32 -1.73
C HIS A 481 1.01 -8.32 -0.56
N HIS A 482 0.79 -7.00 -0.85
CA HIS A 482 0.82 -5.95 0.18
C HIS A 482 -0.08 -4.72 -0.10
N HIS A 483 -0.78 -4.65 -1.24
CA HIS A 483 -1.71 -3.54 -1.53
C HIS A 483 -3.09 -3.71 -0.90
N ALA A 484 -3.37 -4.85 -0.26
CA ALA A 484 -4.66 -5.25 0.27
C ALA A 484 -5.68 -5.67 -0.80
N VAL A 485 -6.84 -6.10 -0.35
CA VAL A 485 -7.93 -6.56 -1.22
C VAL A 485 -8.82 -5.39 -1.64
N GLY A 486 -9.28 -4.61 -0.69
CA GLY A 486 -10.19 -3.50 -0.93
C GLY A 486 -11.47 -3.91 -1.65
N ARG A 487 -11.88 -3.07 -2.59
CA ARG A 487 -12.97 -3.34 -3.55
C ARG A 487 -12.43 -3.87 -4.86
N ASP A 488 -11.25 -3.41 -5.27
CA ASP A 488 -10.71 -3.62 -6.60
C ASP A 488 -10.17 -5.03 -6.81
N HIS A 489 -9.59 -5.66 -5.79
CA HIS A 489 -9.09 -7.02 -5.84
C HIS A 489 -10.11 -8.08 -5.39
N ARG A 490 -11.25 -7.66 -4.81
CA ARG A 490 -12.23 -8.58 -4.23
C ARG A 490 -12.73 -9.67 -5.19
N PRO A 491 -13.03 -9.42 -6.48
CA PRO A 491 -13.51 -10.48 -7.37
C PRO A 491 -12.56 -11.68 -7.49
N TRP A 492 -11.25 -11.43 -7.48
CA TRP A 492 -10.23 -12.48 -7.53
C TRP A 492 -9.94 -13.06 -6.16
N TYR A 493 -9.96 -12.24 -5.09
CA TYR A 493 -9.84 -12.72 -3.72
C TYR A 493 -10.98 -13.68 -3.35
N ASP A 494 -12.21 -13.41 -3.75
CA ASP A 494 -13.37 -14.27 -3.51
C ASP A 494 -13.18 -15.67 -4.15
N ARG A 495 -12.43 -15.78 -5.25
CA ARG A 495 -12.05 -17.06 -5.89
C ARG A 495 -10.82 -17.70 -5.26
N GLN A 496 -9.88 -16.89 -4.74
CA GLN A 496 -8.63 -17.38 -4.16
C GLN A 496 -8.83 -17.99 -2.77
N ARG A 497 -9.70 -17.41 -1.95
CA ARG A 497 -9.90 -17.84 -0.56
C ARG A 497 -10.68 -19.14 -0.48
N PRO A 498 -10.29 -20.10 0.41
CA PRO A 498 -11.07 -21.32 0.64
C PRO A 498 -12.49 -21.00 1.14
N GLU A 499 -13.49 -21.74 0.66
CA GLU A 499 -14.89 -21.53 1.05
C GLU A 499 -15.13 -21.63 2.57
N PRO A 500 -14.61 -22.64 3.30
CA PRO A 500 -14.78 -22.70 4.75
C PRO A 500 -14.23 -21.48 5.48
N PHE A 501 -13.12 -20.91 4.98
CA PHE A 501 -12.57 -19.67 5.52
C PHE A 501 -13.49 -18.48 5.23
N ALA A 502 -14.07 -18.40 4.03
CA ALA A 502 -15.02 -17.35 3.67
C ALA A 502 -16.27 -17.37 4.58
N LEU A 503 -16.78 -18.57 4.90
CA LEU A 503 -17.89 -18.75 5.85
C LEU A 503 -17.51 -18.29 7.26
N ALA A 504 -16.33 -18.69 7.75
CA ALA A 504 -15.84 -18.29 9.07
C ALA A 504 -15.65 -16.78 9.19
N LEU A 505 -15.06 -16.14 8.16
CA LEU A 505 -14.86 -14.69 8.12
C LEU A 505 -16.19 -13.92 8.08
N THR A 506 -17.16 -14.42 7.32
CA THR A 506 -18.51 -13.83 7.27
C THR A 506 -19.23 -13.96 8.62
N ALA A 507 -19.11 -15.12 9.29
CA ALA A 507 -19.68 -15.31 10.62
C ALA A 507 -19.02 -14.40 11.67
N ALA A 508 -17.70 -14.25 11.60
CA ALA A 508 -16.96 -13.31 12.44
C ALA A 508 -17.43 -11.87 12.24
N LYS A 509 -17.60 -11.43 10.98
CA LYS A 509 -18.16 -10.10 10.65
C LYS A 509 -19.53 -9.92 11.29
N ALA A 510 -20.45 -10.86 11.12
CA ALA A 510 -21.80 -10.78 11.68
C ALA A 510 -21.81 -10.74 13.23
N ALA A 511 -20.85 -11.45 13.86
CA ALA A 511 -20.72 -11.46 15.32
C ALA A 511 -20.12 -10.16 15.88
N LEU A 512 -19.13 -9.58 15.22
CA LEU A 512 -18.40 -8.38 15.69
C LEU A 512 -19.07 -7.07 15.26
N ASP A 513 -19.83 -7.09 14.19
CA ASP A 513 -20.52 -5.94 13.61
C ASP A 513 -21.93 -6.34 13.17
N PRO A 514 -22.84 -6.57 14.14
CA PRO A 514 -24.20 -7.07 13.85
C PRO A 514 -25.04 -6.10 13.00
N ALA A 515 -24.76 -4.80 13.06
CA ALA A 515 -25.43 -3.78 12.23
C ALA A 515 -24.83 -3.65 10.84
N GLY A 516 -23.67 -4.30 10.56
CA GLY A 516 -23.00 -4.28 9.28
C GLY A 516 -22.46 -2.91 8.87
N ILE A 517 -22.14 -2.05 9.82
CA ILE A 517 -21.75 -0.65 9.56
C ILE A 517 -20.27 -0.48 9.17
N LEU A 518 -19.38 -1.40 9.56
CA LEU A 518 -17.94 -1.26 9.40
C LEU A 518 -17.50 -1.59 7.97
N ASN A 519 -16.98 -0.60 7.28
CA ASN A 519 -16.38 -0.65 5.93
C ASN A 519 -17.14 -1.55 4.93
N PRO A 520 -18.44 -1.29 4.67
CA PRO A 520 -19.27 -2.17 3.85
C PRO A 520 -18.72 -2.33 2.43
N GLY A 521 -18.73 -3.56 1.90
CA GLY A 521 -18.32 -3.87 0.54
C GLY A 521 -16.81 -3.98 0.31
N VAL A 522 -15.98 -3.71 1.31
CA VAL A 522 -14.55 -3.98 1.33
C VAL A 522 -14.32 -5.39 1.88
N LEU A 523 -13.39 -6.16 1.29
CA LEU A 523 -13.01 -7.51 1.68
C LEU A 523 -14.18 -8.53 1.70
N LEU A 524 -15.35 -8.11 2.14
CA LEU A 524 -16.59 -8.89 2.24
C LEU A 524 -17.73 -8.20 1.46
N PRO A 525 -18.73 -8.95 0.96
CA PRO A 525 -19.89 -8.35 0.31
C PRO A 525 -20.70 -7.48 1.28
N GLU A 526 -21.42 -6.50 0.73
CA GLU A 526 -22.36 -5.71 1.51
C GLU A 526 -23.47 -6.59 2.13
N PRO A 527 -23.96 -6.25 3.33
CA PRO A 527 -25.08 -6.94 3.93
C PRO A 527 -26.29 -6.95 3.00
N GLY A 528 -26.91 -8.13 2.80
CA GLY A 528 -28.07 -8.29 1.92
C GLY A 528 -27.77 -8.57 0.45
N VAL A 529 -26.56 -8.35 -0.02
CA VAL A 529 -26.10 -8.81 -1.33
C VAL A 529 -25.63 -10.26 -1.18
N ARG A 530 -26.53 -11.21 -1.34
CA ARG A 530 -26.13 -12.62 -1.49
C ARG A 530 -25.40 -12.73 -2.83
N GLY A 531 -24.09 -12.73 -2.79
CA GLY A 531 -23.28 -13.20 -3.91
C GLY A 531 -23.77 -14.61 -4.25
N ARG A 532 -24.31 -14.83 -5.45
CA ARG A 532 -24.50 -16.19 -5.94
C ARG A 532 -23.11 -16.79 -6.05
N VAL A 533 -22.78 -17.66 -5.10
CA VAL A 533 -21.68 -18.60 -5.26
C VAL A 533 -22.14 -19.54 -6.38
N THR A 534 -21.75 -19.23 -7.61
CA THR A 534 -21.85 -20.19 -8.71
C THR A 534 -20.62 -21.08 -8.60
N TRP A 535 -20.85 -22.33 -8.29
CA TRP A 535 -19.88 -23.43 -8.27
C TRP A 535 -19.24 -23.64 -9.63
#